data_07301f28e2a34a0bb7a6fa449d919bb1
#
_entry.id   07301f28e2a34a0bb7a6fa449d919bb1
#
_cell.length_a   1.000
_cell.length_b   1.000
_cell.length_c   1.000
_cell.angle_alpha   90.00
_cell.angle_beta   90.00
_cell.angle_gamma   90.00
#
_symmetry.space_group_name_H-M   'P 1'
#
loop_
_entity.id
_entity.type
_entity.pdbx_description
1 polymer ?
#
loop_
_entity_poly.entity_id
_entity_poly.type
_entity_poly.pdbx_seq_one_letter_code
_entity_poly.pdbx_strand_id
1 'polypeptide(L)'
;LGTLLQHKKEHVLQCDIRPSDRLYYFTTCTWMMWHWLVSGLASGATIVLYDGSPFKPHAEMSMPLLIDELGINHFGTSAKYLSVLEQANLLPKRAGPKPLTLSSLKSIFSTGSPLAPSTFEYVYRAFGPDIMLGSITGGTDILSLFGAPCPILPVHAGEIQCLGLGMSVKSYSADGKDITESGKPGELVCTVPFPCQPSMFWPPGPKGEKKYQSSYFEMFKDEKGRPIWHHGDFVRINPQTGGMWMLGRSDGVLNPLGVRFGSAEIYNILLKHFGSEVEDALCVGRKRASDTDETVVLFLKMTKGYSFTPELAEKIRGVVRRELSARHVPSFIDECQDIPVTTNGKKVEGAVKKILCGLDVKTSASVANAECLDWYREWANRH
;
A
#
# COMPACT_ATOMS: atom_id res chain seq x y z
N LEU A 1 -20.81 14.65 -7.53
CA LEU A 1 -20.08 15.91 -7.73
C LEU A 1 -18.80 15.95 -6.90
N GLY A 2 -18.85 15.68 -5.61
CA GLY A 2 -17.68 15.74 -4.72
C GLY A 2 -16.52 14.87 -5.17
N THR A 3 -16.76 13.61 -5.56
CA THR A 3 -15.76 12.68 -6.08
C THR A 3 -15.07 13.23 -7.34
N LEU A 4 -15.85 13.74 -8.30
CA LEU A 4 -15.29 14.28 -9.54
C LEU A 4 -14.45 15.54 -9.30
N LEU A 5 -14.92 16.42 -8.40
CA LEU A 5 -14.18 17.60 -7.98
C LEU A 5 -12.83 17.23 -7.37
N GLN A 6 -12.85 16.24 -6.49
CA GLN A 6 -11.67 15.74 -5.81
C GLN A 6 -10.68 15.11 -6.80
N HIS A 7 -11.14 14.21 -7.68
CA HIS A 7 -10.29 13.59 -8.70
C HIS A 7 -9.69 14.63 -9.66
N LYS A 8 -10.50 15.61 -10.11
CA LYS A 8 -9.99 16.67 -10.98
C LYS A 8 -8.89 17.49 -10.30
N LYS A 9 -9.05 17.81 -9.01
CA LYS A 9 -8.03 18.46 -8.20
C LYS A 9 -6.74 17.61 -8.15
N GLU A 10 -6.87 16.30 -7.92
CA GLU A 10 -5.76 15.37 -7.88
C GLU A 10 -5.04 15.28 -9.23
N HIS A 11 -5.79 15.05 -10.30
CA HIS A 11 -5.22 14.96 -11.65
C HIS A 11 -4.45 16.22 -12.04
N VAL A 12 -5.07 17.40 -11.89
CA VAL A 12 -4.51 18.65 -12.40
C VAL A 12 -3.42 19.20 -11.49
N LEU A 13 -3.66 19.24 -10.17
CA LEU A 13 -2.75 19.94 -9.26
C LEU A 13 -1.67 19.03 -8.66
N GLN A 14 -2.00 17.76 -8.38
CA GLN A 14 -1.08 16.87 -7.71
C GLN A 14 -0.38 15.89 -8.66
N CYS A 15 -0.97 15.59 -9.81
CA CYS A 15 -0.39 14.70 -10.80
C CYS A 15 0.09 15.41 -12.07
N ASP A 16 -0.20 16.70 -12.24
CA ASP A 16 0.10 17.51 -13.44
C ASP A 16 -0.40 16.88 -14.75
N ILE A 17 -1.56 16.24 -14.70
CA ILE A 17 -2.19 15.65 -15.89
C ILE A 17 -2.82 16.77 -16.74
N ARG A 18 -2.46 16.82 -18.02
CA ARG A 18 -2.86 17.85 -18.98
C ARG A 18 -3.78 17.27 -20.06
N PRO A 19 -4.56 18.11 -20.77
CA PRO A 19 -5.46 17.66 -21.84
C PRO A 19 -4.78 16.88 -22.97
N SER A 20 -3.50 17.14 -23.24
CA SER A 20 -2.74 16.41 -24.26
C SER A 20 -2.16 15.08 -23.80
N ASP A 21 -2.25 14.78 -22.50
CA ASP A 21 -1.60 13.60 -21.92
C ASP A 21 -2.41 12.33 -22.15
N ARG A 22 -1.71 11.21 -22.21
CA ARG A 22 -2.25 9.86 -22.18
C ARG A 22 -2.05 9.28 -20.79
N LEU A 23 -3.18 9.03 -20.11
CA LEU A 23 -3.23 8.45 -18.78
C LEU A 23 -3.59 6.98 -18.87
N TYR A 24 -2.77 6.15 -18.28
CA TYR A 24 -3.05 4.73 -18.10
C TYR A 24 -2.90 4.33 -16.62
N TYR A 25 -3.84 3.57 -16.11
CA TYR A 25 -3.72 2.92 -14.80
C TYR A 25 -4.05 1.44 -14.94
N PHE A 26 -3.09 0.57 -14.56
CA PHE A 26 -3.36 -0.86 -14.53
C PHE A 26 -4.33 -1.17 -13.38
N THR A 27 -5.59 -1.42 -13.70
CA THR A 27 -6.67 -1.62 -12.75
C THR A 27 -7.77 -2.51 -13.34
N THR A 28 -8.57 -3.10 -12.46
CA THR A 28 -9.84 -3.74 -12.83
C THR A 28 -11.01 -2.78 -12.56
N CYS A 29 -12.17 -3.01 -13.19
CA CYS A 29 -13.37 -2.20 -12.94
C CYS A 29 -13.89 -2.30 -11.49
N THR A 30 -13.46 -3.33 -10.75
CA THR A 30 -13.83 -3.55 -9.34
C THR A 30 -12.90 -2.86 -8.35
N TRP A 31 -11.79 -2.30 -8.80
CA TRP A 31 -10.87 -1.53 -7.96
C TRP A 31 -11.17 -0.04 -8.08
N MET A 32 -11.04 0.72 -6.97
CA MET A 32 -11.34 2.16 -6.95
C MET A 32 -10.51 2.97 -7.97
N MET A 33 -9.32 2.51 -8.36
CA MET A 33 -8.47 3.18 -9.35
C MET A 33 -9.08 3.22 -10.75
N TRP A 34 -10.06 2.37 -11.06
CA TRP A 34 -10.87 2.51 -12.28
C TRP A 34 -11.63 3.83 -12.31
N HIS A 35 -12.28 4.20 -11.22
CA HIS A 35 -13.02 5.46 -11.12
C HIS A 35 -12.09 6.66 -11.26
N TRP A 36 -10.89 6.55 -10.66
CA TRP A 36 -9.86 7.57 -10.76
C TRP A 36 -9.35 7.70 -12.21
N LEU A 37 -9.07 6.61 -12.91
CA LEU A 37 -8.67 6.59 -14.32
C LEU A 37 -9.74 7.23 -15.21
N VAL A 38 -11.00 6.80 -15.11
CA VAL A 38 -12.12 7.33 -15.93
C VAL A 38 -12.32 8.82 -15.68
N SER A 39 -12.13 9.30 -14.47
CA SER A 39 -12.21 10.73 -14.14
C SER A 39 -11.14 11.58 -14.82
N GLY A 40 -10.08 10.98 -15.37
CA GLY A 40 -9.08 11.67 -16.19
C GLY A 40 -9.67 12.37 -17.41
N LEU A 41 -10.79 11.86 -17.92
CA LEU A 41 -11.56 12.50 -19.01
C LEU A 41 -12.02 13.92 -18.63
N ALA A 42 -12.32 14.17 -17.36
CA ALA A 42 -12.70 15.52 -16.89
C ALA A 42 -11.53 16.51 -16.88
N SER A 43 -10.30 16.02 -16.97
CA SER A 43 -9.10 16.85 -17.14
C SER A 43 -8.68 17.00 -18.61
N GLY A 44 -9.49 16.43 -19.54
CA GLY A 44 -9.23 16.46 -20.98
C GLY A 44 -8.15 15.47 -21.44
N ALA A 45 -7.65 14.62 -20.56
CA ALA A 45 -6.66 13.61 -20.91
C ALA A 45 -7.27 12.49 -21.73
N THR A 46 -6.47 11.83 -22.55
CA THR A 46 -6.81 10.57 -23.19
C THR A 46 -6.57 9.43 -22.21
N ILE A 47 -7.59 8.64 -21.91
CA ILE A 47 -7.40 7.44 -21.10
C ILE A 47 -7.07 6.24 -21.99
N VAL A 48 -6.12 5.40 -21.55
CA VAL A 48 -5.78 4.15 -22.20
C VAL A 48 -6.43 3.02 -21.43
N LEU A 49 -7.15 2.15 -22.13
CA LEU A 49 -7.79 0.96 -21.57
C LEU A 49 -7.06 -0.28 -22.08
N TYR A 50 -6.73 -1.18 -21.19
CA TYR A 50 -6.04 -2.43 -21.49
C TYR A 50 -6.69 -3.57 -20.74
N ASP A 51 -7.21 -4.54 -21.51
CA ASP A 51 -7.79 -5.77 -20.98
C ASP A 51 -6.81 -6.93 -21.17
N GLY A 52 -5.93 -7.10 -20.22
CA GLY A 52 -4.89 -8.13 -20.28
C GLY A 52 -4.04 -8.22 -19.03
N SER A 53 -3.12 -9.17 -19.04
CA SER A 53 -2.15 -9.34 -17.97
C SER A 53 -1.00 -8.34 -18.11
N PRO A 54 -0.50 -7.73 -17.01
CA PRO A 54 0.65 -6.84 -17.06
C PRO A 54 1.97 -7.57 -17.43
N PHE A 55 1.93 -8.91 -17.45
CA PHE A 55 3.06 -9.78 -17.76
C PHE A 55 2.90 -10.57 -19.08
N LYS A 56 1.93 -10.23 -19.92
CA LYS A 56 1.72 -10.89 -21.22
C LYS A 56 1.58 -9.87 -22.33
N PRO A 57 2.06 -10.15 -23.57
CA PRO A 57 2.73 -11.40 -23.98
C PRO A 57 4.25 -11.41 -23.68
N HIS A 58 4.86 -10.31 -23.22
CA HIS A 58 6.31 -10.10 -23.16
C HIS A 58 6.89 -10.14 -21.74
N ALA A 59 6.29 -10.93 -20.83
CA ALA A 59 6.68 -11.01 -19.43
C ALA A 59 6.76 -9.60 -18.80
N GLU A 60 7.81 -9.31 -18.04
CA GLU A 60 8.01 -8.03 -17.36
C GLU A 60 8.12 -6.83 -18.32
N MET A 61 8.47 -7.08 -19.60
CA MET A 61 8.55 -6.03 -20.63
C MET A 61 7.19 -5.61 -21.20
N SER A 62 6.09 -6.31 -20.89
CA SER A 62 4.78 -6.05 -21.51
C SER A 62 4.29 -4.61 -21.27
N MET A 63 4.34 -4.12 -20.05
CA MET A 63 3.92 -2.73 -19.77
C MET A 63 4.93 -1.68 -20.25
N PRO A 64 6.25 -1.84 -20.07
CA PRO A 64 7.21 -0.91 -20.66
C PRO A 64 7.07 -0.76 -22.18
N LEU A 65 6.83 -1.84 -22.92
CA LEU A 65 6.57 -1.79 -24.35
C LEU A 65 5.27 -1.04 -24.67
N LEU A 66 4.20 -1.30 -23.93
CA LEU A 66 2.92 -0.59 -24.10
C LEU A 66 3.07 0.91 -23.85
N ILE A 67 3.85 1.30 -22.84
CA ILE A 67 4.13 2.71 -22.53
C ILE A 67 4.85 3.39 -23.68
N ASP A 68 5.89 2.77 -24.22
CA ASP A 68 6.68 3.34 -25.31
C ASP A 68 5.89 3.38 -26.62
N GLU A 69 5.19 2.31 -26.98
CA GLU A 69 4.39 2.18 -28.21
C GLU A 69 3.22 3.16 -28.26
N LEU A 70 2.46 3.28 -27.17
CA LEU A 70 1.31 4.16 -27.09
C LEU A 70 1.66 5.60 -26.67
N GLY A 71 2.90 5.89 -26.35
CA GLY A 71 3.32 7.22 -25.90
C GLY A 71 2.62 7.64 -24.60
N ILE A 72 2.49 6.73 -23.62
CA ILE A 72 1.83 7.00 -22.34
C ILE A 72 2.66 8.01 -21.54
N ASN A 73 2.00 9.06 -21.03
CA ASN A 73 2.62 10.10 -20.23
C ASN A 73 2.57 9.78 -18.74
N HIS A 74 1.47 9.22 -18.28
CA HIS A 74 1.24 8.89 -16.88
C HIS A 74 0.86 7.41 -16.74
N PHE A 75 1.73 6.65 -16.09
CA PHE A 75 1.54 5.22 -15.86
C PHE A 75 1.23 4.95 -14.40
N GLY A 76 0.05 4.41 -14.09
CA GLY A 76 -0.35 4.00 -12.77
C GLY A 76 -0.36 2.48 -12.60
N THR A 77 0.11 2.00 -11.45
CA THR A 77 0.18 0.58 -11.15
C THR A 77 0.17 0.30 -9.64
N SER A 78 0.33 -0.95 -9.24
CA SER A 78 0.49 -1.33 -7.83
C SER A 78 1.96 -1.36 -7.42
N ALA A 79 2.23 -1.16 -6.12
CA ALA A 79 3.57 -1.34 -5.57
C ALA A 79 4.11 -2.76 -5.80
N LYS A 80 3.24 -3.78 -5.77
CA LYS A 80 3.63 -5.18 -6.06
C LYS A 80 4.16 -5.34 -7.47
N TYR A 81 3.54 -4.70 -8.48
CA TYR A 81 4.06 -4.77 -9.85
C TYR A 81 5.47 -4.21 -9.96
N LEU A 82 5.73 -3.03 -9.38
CA LEU A 82 7.06 -2.42 -9.39
C LEU A 82 8.09 -3.27 -8.64
N SER A 83 7.70 -3.89 -7.52
CA SER A 83 8.55 -4.83 -6.77
C SER A 83 8.91 -6.07 -7.59
N VAL A 84 7.99 -6.61 -8.40
CA VAL A 84 8.29 -7.73 -9.31
C VAL A 84 9.33 -7.33 -10.35
N LEU A 85 9.19 -6.14 -10.95
CA LEU A 85 10.18 -5.63 -11.91
C LEU A 85 11.56 -5.41 -11.25
N GLU A 86 11.58 -4.93 -10.00
CA GLU A 86 12.79 -4.77 -9.21
C GLU A 86 13.49 -6.10 -8.96
N GLN A 87 12.74 -7.12 -8.49
CA GLN A 87 13.25 -8.47 -8.26
C GLN A 87 13.79 -9.12 -9.54
N ALA A 88 13.13 -8.89 -10.68
CA ALA A 88 13.62 -9.32 -11.99
C ALA A 88 14.82 -8.48 -12.49
N ASN A 89 15.19 -7.41 -11.78
CA ASN A 89 16.20 -6.44 -12.18
C ASN A 89 16.01 -5.94 -13.62
N LEU A 90 14.75 -5.71 -14.02
CA LEU A 90 14.41 -5.30 -15.37
C LEU A 90 14.84 -3.84 -15.61
N LEU A 91 15.58 -3.60 -16.65
CA LEU A 91 16.00 -2.26 -17.09
C LEU A 91 15.46 -1.99 -18.52
N PRO A 92 14.23 -1.49 -18.68
CA PRO A 92 13.56 -1.38 -19.98
C PRO A 92 14.35 -0.57 -21.01
N LYS A 93 15.04 0.49 -20.57
CA LYS A 93 15.91 1.30 -21.42
C LYS A 93 17.18 0.60 -21.88
N ARG A 94 17.48 -0.60 -21.37
CA ARG A 94 18.68 -1.40 -21.72
C ARG A 94 18.32 -2.82 -22.15
N ALA A 95 17.06 -3.22 -21.98
CA ALA A 95 16.63 -4.59 -22.26
C ALA A 95 16.27 -4.77 -23.74
N GLY A 96 16.51 -6.00 -24.24
CA GLY A 96 16.11 -6.41 -25.57
C GLY A 96 17.01 -5.87 -26.71
N PRO A 97 16.69 -6.25 -27.94
CA PRO A 97 17.47 -5.89 -29.14
C PRO A 97 17.35 -4.41 -29.51
N LYS A 98 16.27 -3.74 -29.05
CA LYS A 98 16.06 -2.31 -29.24
C LYS A 98 15.64 -1.71 -27.89
N PRO A 99 16.54 -0.97 -27.22
CA PRO A 99 16.21 -0.29 -25.97
C PRO A 99 15.04 0.67 -26.15
N LEU A 100 14.13 0.70 -25.14
CA LEU A 100 13.01 1.61 -25.15
C LEU A 100 13.46 3.04 -24.84
N THR A 101 12.84 4.02 -25.47
CA THR A 101 13.12 5.43 -25.18
C THR A 101 12.36 5.93 -23.96
N LEU A 102 11.13 5.51 -23.83
CA LEU A 102 10.16 5.97 -22.81
C LEU A 102 10.10 7.50 -22.71
N SER A 103 10.33 8.17 -23.85
CA SER A 103 10.48 9.64 -23.89
C SER A 103 9.19 10.40 -23.58
N SER A 104 8.03 9.75 -23.73
CA SER A 104 6.72 10.31 -23.39
C SER A 104 6.42 10.26 -21.89
N LEU A 105 7.07 9.35 -21.15
CA LEU A 105 6.74 9.07 -19.75
C LEU A 105 7.15 10.23 -18.84
N LYS A 106 6.16 10.84 -18.17
CA LYS A 106 6.33 11.96 -17.23
C LYS A 106 6.24 11.48 -15.76
N SER A 107 5.38 10.50 -15.50
CA SER A 107 5.20 10.00 -14.13
C SER A 107 4.84 8.52 -14.07
N ILE A 108 5.21 7.91 -12.94
CA ILE A 108 4.73 6.59 -12.52
C ILE A 108 4.00 6.78 -11.19
N PHE A 109 2.75 6.30 -11.10
CA PHE A 109 1.96 6.33 -9.87
C PHE A 109 1.86 4.94 -9.27
N SER A 110 2.01 4.84 -7.95
CA SER A 110 1.97 3.58 -7.22
C SER A 110 1.02 3.66 -6.03
N THR A 111 0.15 2.65 -5.90
CA THR A 111 -0.73 2.51 -4.74
C THR A 111 -1.05 1.04 -4.45
N GLY A 112 -1.87 0.79 -3.44
CA GLY A 112 -2.35 -0.54 -3.05
C GLY A 112 -1.61 -1.14 -1.87
N SER A 113 -0.34 -0.85 -1.72
CA SER A 113 0.50 -1.14 -0.55
C SER A 113 1.63 -0.10 -0.46
N PRO A 114 2.31 0.03 0.68
CA PRO A 114 3.49 0.88 0.79
C PRO A 114 4.54 0.51 -0.25
N LEU A 115 5.13 1.52 -0.90
CA LEU A 115 6.22 1.33 -1.83
C LEU A 115 7.55 1.35 -1.08
N ALA A 116 8.35 0.30 -1.22
CA ALA A 116 9.62 0.18 -0.50
C ALA A 116 10.64 1.22 -0.99
N PRO A 117 11.51 1.76 -0.12
CA PRO A 117 12.56 2.71 -0.52
C PRO A 117 13.46 2.19 -1.63
N SER A 118 13.84 0.90 -1.62
CA SER A 118 14.63 0.28 -2.68
C SER A 118 13.94 0.34 -4.05
N THR A 119 12.61 0.21 -4.07
CA THR A 119 11.82 0.29 -5.29
C THR A 119 11.82 1.70 -5.88
N PHE A 120 11.90 2.76 -5.05
CA PHE A 120 12.10 4.13 -5.56
C PHE A 120 13.42 4.23 -6.33
N GLU A 121 14.52 3.77 -5.74
CA GLU A 121 15.85 3.78 -6.38
C GLU A 121 15.84 2.95 -7.66
N TYR A 122 15.19 1.78 -7.62
CA TYR A 122 15.03 0.93 -8.79
C TYR A 122 14.30 1.66 -9.93
N VAL A 123 13.15 2.30 -9.66
CA VAL A 123 12.34 2.99 -10.67
C VAL A 123 13.15 4.08 -11.37
N TYR A 124 13.91 4.90 -10.66
CA TYR A 124 14.75 5.92 -11.27
C TYR A 124 15.89 5.33 -12.10
N ARG A 125 16.49 4.23 -11.64
CA ARG A 125 17.51 3.50 -12.41
C ARG A 125 16.95 2.86 -13.67
N ALA A 126 15.72 2.35 -13.63
CA ALA A 126 15.08 1.59 -14.71
C ALA A 126 14.40 2.48 -15.75
N PHE A 127 13.65 3.49 -15.30
CA PHE A 127 12.80 4.34 -16.16
C PHE A 127 13.40 5.72 -16.43
N GLY A 128 14.37 6.15 -15.67
CA GLY A 128 15.11 7.42 -15.86
C GLY A 128 14.87 8.44 -14.76
N PRO A 129 15.76 9.45 -14.65
CA PRO A 129 15.74 10.43 -13.56
C PRO A 129 14.67 11.52 -13.69
N ASP A 130 14.15 11.72 -14.90
CA ASP A 130 13.29 12.88 -15.23
C ASP A 130 11.80 12.61 -15.05
N ILE A 131 11.43 11.47 -14.42
CA ILE A 131 10.04 11.12 -14.15
C ILE A 131 9.68 11.46 -12.69
N MET A 132 8.41 11.77 -12.44
CA MET A 132 7.87 11.86 -11.10
C MET A 132 7.37 10.48 -10.65
N LEU A 133 7.99 9.89 -9.63
CA LEU A 133 7.46 8.71 -8.98
C LEU A 133 6.53 9.13 -7.84
N GLY A 134 5.22 9.00 -8.05
CA GLY A 134 4.20 9.36 -7.09
C GLY A 134 3.66 8.14 -6.35
N SER A 135 4.06 7.95 -5.10
CA SER A 135 3.39 7.01 -4.20
C SER A 135 2.10 7.65 -3.65
N ILE A 136 1.03 6.86 -3.58
CA ILE A 136 -0.31 7.35 -3.22
C ILE A 136 -0.88 6.47 -2.11
N THR A 137 -1.47 7.10 -1.09
CA THR A 137 -2.33 6.41 -0.13
C THR A 137 -3.70 7.05 -0.03
N GLY A 138 -4.73 6.23 0.10
CA GLY A 138 -6.12 6.65 0.21
C GLY A 138 -7.03 5.46 0.49
N GLY A 139 -8.30 5.57 0.14
CA GLY A 139 -9.25 4.52 0.45
C GLY A 139 -10.37 4.36 -0.57
N THR A 140 -10.91 3.14 -0.61
CA THR A 140 -12.03 2.80 -1.49
C THR A 140 -13.27 3.61 -1.15
N ASP A 141 -13.60 3.76 0.14
CA ASP A 141 -14.85 4.42 0.54
C ASP A 141 -14.84 5.93 0.28
N ILE A 142 -13.67 6.55 0.28
CA ILE A 142 -13.54 7.97 -0.07
C ILE A 142 -13.34 8.19 -1.58
N LEU A 143 -13.04 7.15 -2.34
CA LEU A 143 -12.64 7.24 -3.76
C LEU A 143 -11.57 8.31 -4.02
N SER A 144 -10.59 8.45 -3.14
CA SER A 144 -9.63 9.55 -3.16
C SER A 144 -8.37 9.16 -2.38
N LEU A 145 -7.51 10.14 -2.15
CA LEU A 145 -6.24 10.00 -1.47
C LEU A 145 -6.12 10.95 -0.27
N PHE A 146 -5.37 10.52 0.74
CA PHE A 146 -4.92 11.33 1.86
C PHE A 146 -3.44 11.72 1.74
N GLY A 147 -2.65 10.92 1.04
CA GLY A 147 -1.27 11.20 0.67
C GLY A 147 -1.09 11.13 -0.84
N ALA A 148 -0.36 12.09 -1.39
CA ALA A 148 -0.36 12.40 -2.81
C ALA A 148 1.03 12.69 -3.37
N PRO A 149 1.23 12.53 -4.69
CA PRO A 149 2.37 13.12 -5.39
C PRO A 149 2.26 14.65 -5.44
N CYS A 150 3.36 15.30 -5.77
CA CYS A 150 3.41 16.74 -5.98
C CYS A 150 4.50 17.08 -6.99
N PRO A 151 4.15 17.71 -8.16
CA PRO A 151 5.10 17.94 -9.24
C PRO A 151 6.16 19.01 -8.93
N ILE A 152 5.97 19.81 -7.88
CA ILE A 152 6.89 20.86 -7.46
C ILE A 152 7.73 20.52 -6.24
N LEU A 153 7.57 19.32 -5.68
CA LEU A 153 8.34 18.84 -4.53
C LEU A 153 9.30 17.71 -4.95
N PRO A 154 10.46 17.59 -4.28
CA PRO A 154 11.34 16.45 -4.51
C PRO A 154 10.68 15.14 -4.09
N VAL A 155 11.11 14.04 -4.71
CA VAL A 155 10.74 12.68 -4.32
C VAL A 155 11.79 12.14 -3.36
N HIS A 156 11.36 11.79 -2.15
CA HIS A 156 12.20 11.11 -1.16
C HIS A 156 11.86 9.62 -1.13
N ALA A 157 12.88 8.77 -1.15
CA ALA A 157 12.70 7.32 -1.15
C ALA A 157 11.89 6.84 0.07
N GLY A 158 10.78 6.15 -0.19
CA GLY A 158 9.88 5.65 0.84
C GLY A 158 8.82 6.65 1.33
N GLU A 159 8.89 7.94 0.94
CA GLU A 159 7.89 8.95 1.29
C GLU A 159 6.82 9.12 0.20
N ILE A 160 5.60 9.37 0.63
CA ILE A 160 4.57 10.02 -0.17
C ILE A 160 4.82 11.51 -0.05
N GLN A 161 4.95 12.22 -1.18
CA GLN A 161 5.52 13.57 -1.24
C GLN A 161 4.79 14.62 -0.40
N CYS A 162 3.45 14.53 -0.31
CA CYS A 162 2.67 15.50 0.45
C CYS A 162 1.31 14.96 0.89
N LEU A 163 0.65 15.67 1.78
CA LEU A 163 -0.74 15.41 2.16
C LEU A 163 -1.69 15.82 1.03
N GLY A 164 -2.83 15.16 0.93
CA GLY A 164 -3.85 15.45 -0.08
C GLY A 164 -4.40 16.88 0.05
N LEU A 165 -4.35 17.66 -1.01
CA LEU A 165 -4.92 19.00 -1.03
C LEU A 165 -6.43 18.96 -0.72
N GLY A 166 -6.89 19.87 0.13
CA GLY A 166 -8.27 19.92 0.59
C GLY A 166 -8.66 18.85 1.62
N MET A 167 -7.66 18.08 2.09
CA MET A 167 -7.81 17.10 3.16
C MET A 167 -7.06 17.57 4.41
N SER A 168 -7.75 17.73 5.54
CA SER A 168 -7.11 18.08 6.81
C SER A 168 -6.53 16.85 7.48
N VAL A 169 -5.50 16.27 6.84
CA VAL A 169 -4.82 15.05 7.29
C VAL A 169 -3.92 15.35 8.47
N LYS A 170 -4.02 14.50 9.51
CA LYS A 170 -3.20 14.55 10.71
C LYS A 170 -2.77 13.15 11.12
N SER A 171 -1.73 13.08 11.96
CA SER A 171 -1.33 11.87 12.67
C SER A 171 -1.69 12.00 14.14
N TYR A 172 -2.50 11.07 14.67
CA TYR A 172 -2.95 11.08 16.06
C TYR A 172 -2.34 9.92 16.84
N SER A 173 -1.94 10.20 18.08
CA SER A 173 -1.58 9.17 19.06
C SER A 173 -2.81 8.35 19.48
N ALA A 174 -2.59 7.20 20.10
CA ALA A 174 -3.68 6.34 20.58
C ALA A 174 -4.60 7.02 21.61
N ASP A 175 -4.09 7.99 22.34
CA ASP A 175 -4.85 8.80 23.32
C ASP A 175 -5.50 10.05 22.68
N GLY A 176 -5.51 10.15 21.34
CA GLY A 176 -6.25 11.19 20.60
C GLY A 176 -5.55 12.54 20.49
N LYS A 177 -4.25 12.63 20.76
CA LYS A 177 -3.47 13.85 20.58
C LYS A 177 -2.92 13.99 19.17
N ASP A 178 -2.97 15.18 18.61
CA ASP A 178 -2.27 15.52 17.37
C ASP A 178 -0.76 15.44 17.59
N ILE A 179 -0.11 14.52 16.87
CA ILE A 179 1.34 14.30 16.88
C ILE A 179 1.98 14.54 15.52
N THR A 180 1.27 15.20 14.60
CA THR A 180 1.71 15.44 13.22
C THR A 180 3.12 16.03 13.14
N GLU A 181 3.40 17.06 13.94
CA GLU A 181 4.69 17.76 13.94
C GLU A 181 5.80 17.02 14.74
N SER A 182 5.45 15.92 15.41
CA SER A 182 6.42 15.19 16.24
C SER A 182 7.30 14.22 15.46
N GLY A 183 6.93 13.91 14.21
CA GLY A 183 7.56 12.86 13.42
C GLY A 183 7.40 11.44 13.98
N LYS A 184 6.50 11.24 14.96
CA LYS A 184 6.21 9.93 15.55
C LYS A 184 5.10 9.22 14.75
N PRO A 185 5.12 7.87 14.73
CA PRO A 185 4.04 7.09 14.15
C PRO A 185 2.70 7.28 14.89
N GLY A 186 1.60 7.33 14.12
CA GLY A 186 0.26 7.47 14.67
C GLY A 186 -0.84 7.07 13.68
N GLU A 187 -2.07 7.24 14.12
CA GLU A 187 -3.26 6.95 13.33
C GLU A 187 -3.55 8.08 12.34
N LEU A 188 -3.78 7.72 11.07
CA LEU A 188 -4.19 8.69 10.05
C LEU A 188 -5.64 9.13 10.32
N VAL A 189 -5.82 10.43 10.52
CA VAL A 189 -7.13 11.04 10.68
C VAL A 189 -7.33 12.19 9.69
N CYS A 190 -8.59 12.48 9.35
CA CYS A 190 -8.97 13.71 8.66
C CYS A 190 -9.91 14.52 9.56
N THR A 191 -9.44 15.68 10.01
CA THR A 191 -10.09 16.42 11.09
C THR A 191 -11.22 17.34 10.63
N VAL A 192 -11.37 17.52 9.31
CA VAL A 192 -12.43 18.34 8.69
C VAL A 192 -13.14 17.53 7.61
N PRO A 193 -14.47 17.67 7.45
CA PRO A 193 -15.19 17.06 6.33
C PRO A 193 -14.59 17.45 4.97
N PHE A 194 -14.62 16.52 4.02
CA PHE A 194 -14.02 16.70 2.71
C PHE A 194 -14.99 16.33 1.57
N PRO A 195 -14.79 16.85 0.34
CA PRO A 195 -15.81 16.78 -0.72
C PRO A 195 -16.23 15.38 -1.15
N CYS A 196 -15.32 14.39 -1.06
CA CYS A 196 -15.60 13.00 -1.44
C CYS A 196 -15.94 12.09 -0.25
N GLN A 197 -16.16 12.65 0.94
CA GLN A 197 -16.61 11.89 2.10
C GLN A 197 -17.95 11.20 1.75
N PRO A 198 -18.12 9.90 2.03
CA PRO A 198 -19.37 9.20 1.82
C PRO A 198 -20.51 9.85 2.60
N SER A 199 -21.68 9.95 1.99
CA SER A 199 -22.89 10.45 2.66
C SER A 199 -23.58 9.37 3.50
N MET A 200 -23.44 8.11 3.11
CA MET A 200 -23.99 6.94 3.80
C MET A 200 -23.35 5.65 3.30
N PHE A 201 -23.58 4.55 4.05
CA PHE A 201 -23.26 3.19 3.61
C PHE A 201 -24.53 2.41 3.25
N TRP A 202 -24.36 1.42 2.38
CA TRP A 202 -25.45 0.51 2.00
C TRP A 202 -25.69 -0.56 3.09
N PRO A 203 -26.93 -0.96 3.33
CA PRO A 203 -28.18 -0.36 2.83
C PRO A 203 -28.48 0.98 3.53
N PRO A 204 -29.22 1.89 2.87
CA PRO A 204 -29.60 3.15 3.49
C PRO A 204 -30.44 2.91 4.75
N GLY A 205 -30.41 3.87 5.70
CA GLY A 205 -31.11 3.80 6.98
C GLY A 205 -30.20 3.31 8.13
N PRO A 206 -30.79 2.94 9.30
CA PRO A 206 -30.04 2.75 10.55
C PRO A 206 -28.90 1.74 10.47
N LYS A 207 -29.04 0.69 9.66
CA LYS A 207 -27.99 -0.35 9.50
C LYS A 207 -26.76 0.19 8.78
N GLY A 208 -26.95 0.90 7.69
CA GLY A 208 -25.84 1.50 6.93
C GLY A 208 -25.20 2.65 7.69
N GLU A 209 -26.01 3.46 8.38
CA GLU A 209 -25.51 4.55 9.21
C GLU A 209 -24.67 4.03 10.38
N LYS A 210 -25.15 3.03 11.11
CA LYS A 210 -24.38 2.39 12.18
C LYS A 210 -23.05 1.86 11.66
N LYS A 211 -23.06 1.19 10.48
CA LYS A 211 -21.83 0.68 9.86
C LYS A 211 -20.88 1.83 9.50
N TYR A 212 -21.39 2.93 8.96
CA TYR A 212 -20.58 4.09 8.58
C TYR A 212 -19.95 4.75 9.80
N GLN A 213 -20.72 4.98 10.87
CA GLN A 213 -20.23 5.55 12.12
C GLN A 213 -19.17 4.67 12.76
N SER A 214 -19.42 3.37 12.90
CA SER A 214 -18.46 2.44 13.51
C SER A 214 -17.16 2.24 12.68
N SER A 215 -17.22 2.45 11.37
CA SER A 215 -16.04 2.31 10.52
C SER A 215 -15.04 3.46 10.67
N TYR A 216 -15.52 4.68 10.90
CA TYR A 216 -14.68 5.87 10.77
C TYR A 216 -14.77 6.89 11.90
N PHE A 217 -15.79 6.86 12.78
CA PHE A 217 -16.08 7.98 13.67
C PHE A 217 -16.15 7.65 15.16
N GLU A 218 -15.90 6.39 15.54
CA GLU A 218 -16.00 5.99 16.96
C GLU A 218 -14.71 6.24 17.73
N MET A 219 -13.54 6.27 17.04
CA MET A 219 -12.24 6.24 17.71
C MET A 219 -11.83 7.60 18.29
N PHE A 220 -12.00 8.69 17.54
CA PHE A 220 -11.53 10.02 17.92
C PHE A 220 -12.61 11.08 17.87
N LYS A 221 -12.49 12.07 18.77
CA LYS A 221 -13.34 13.25 18.80
C LYS A 221 -12.50 14.50 18.93
N ASP A 222 -12.99 15.62 18.39
CA ASP A 222 -12.37 16.93 18.60
C ASP A 222 -12.68 17.50 20.00
N GLU A 223 -12.11 18.67 20.29
CA GLU A 223 -12.31 19.37 21.58
C GLU A 223 -13.77 19.73 21.88
N LYS A 224 -14.62 19.80 20.86
CA LYS A 224 -16.06 20.03 20.98
C LYS A 224 -16.89 18.75 21.04
N GLY A 225 -16.22 17.58 21.11
CA GLY A 225 -16.87 16.26 21.14
C GLY A 225 -17.39 15.79 19.77
N ARG A 226 -17.06 16.46 18.67
CA ARG A 226 -17.47 16.06 17.32
C ARG A 226 -16.57 14.92 16.82
N PRO A 227 -17.14 13.90 16.16
CA PRO A 227 -16.37 12.77 15.66
C PRO A 227 -15.39 13.20 14.55
N ILE A 228 -14.20 12.60 14.57
CA ILE A 228 -13.14 12.80 13.60
C ILE A 228 -13.03 11.54 12.72
N TRP A 229 -12.85 11.72 11.41
CA TRP A 229 -12.58 10.60 10.49
C TRP A 229 -11.27 9.91 10.84
N HIS A 230 -11.34 8.66 11.29
CA HIS A 230 -10.21 7.76 11.49
C HIS A 230 -10.14 6.78 10.33
N HIS A 231 -9.05 6.86 9.52
CA HIS A 231 -8.98 6.08 8.28
C HIS A 231 -8.62 4.61 8.49
N GLY A 232 -7.99 4.30 9.60
CA GLY A 232 -7.49 2.95 9.88
C GLY A 232 -6.18 2.64 9.18
N ASP A 233 -5.39 3.65 8.89
CA ASP A 233 -4.01 3.55 8.42
C ASP A 233 -3.06 4.09 9.49
N PHE A 234 -1.89 3.44 9.64
CA PHE A 234 -0.83 3.83 10.55
C PHE A 234 0.28 4.51 9.76
N VAL A 235 0.58 5.74 10.12
CA VAL A 235 1.44 6.62 9.32
C VAL A 235 2.44 7.37 10.18
N ARG A 236 3.48 7.89 9.56
CA ARG A 236 4.38 8.89 10.13
C ARG A 236 4.50 10.07 9.19
N ILE A 237 4.25 11.27 9.66
CA ILE A 237 4.42 12.50 8.89
C ILE A 237 5.79 13.07 9.18
N ASN A 238 6.53 13.44 8.13
CA ASN A 238 7.84 14.03 8.26
C ASN A 238 7.72 15.54 8.50
N PRO A 239 8.12 16.07 9.67
CA PRO A 239 7.98 17.50 9.96
C PRO A 239 8.91 18.39 9.12
N GLN A 240 9.94 17.82 8.47
CA GLN A 240 10.87 18.57 7.64
C GLN A 240 10.41 18.71 6.19
N THR A 241 9.84 17.64 5.62
CA THR A 241 9.41 17.59 4.22
C THR A 241 7.91 17.81 4.05
N GLY A 242 7.11 17.56 5.09
CA GLY A 242 5.66 17.46 5.01
C GLY A 242 5.17 16.17 4.35
N GLY A 243 6.07 15.29 3.94
CA GLY A 243 5.77 13.99 3.37
C GLY A 243 5.31 12.97 4.40
N MET A 244 4.85 11.80 3.93
CA MET A 244 4.28 10.79 4.78
C MET A 244 4.84 9.40 4.47
N TRP A 245 5.20 8.63 5.50
CA TRP A 245 5.46 7.20 5.39
C TRP A 245 4.21 6.40 5.76
N MET A 246 3.80 5.51 4.87
CA MET A 246 2.82 4.48 5.17
C MET A 246 3.49 3.32 5.91
N LEU A 247 3.05 3.05 7.12
CA LEU A 247 3.58 1.97 7.95
C LEU A 247 2.70 0.71 7.90
N GLY A 248 1.48 0.83 7.41
CA GLY A 248 0.52 -0.27 7.24
C GLY A 248 -0.89 0.11 7.67
N ARG A 249 -1.74 -0.91 7.77
CA ARG A 249 -3.11 -0.76 8.30
C ARG A 249 -3.08 -0.76 9.83
N SER A 250 -3.96 0.03 10.45
CA SER A 250 -4.06 0.08 11.93
C SER A 250 -4.46 -1.25 12.55
N ASP A 251 -5.30 -2.04 11.86
CA ASP A 251 -5.68 -3.39 12.29
C ASP A 251 -4.54 -4.42 12.12
N GLY A 252 -3.57 -4.12 11.25
CA GLY A 252 -2.33 -4.87 11.05
C GLY A 252 -1.13 -4.40 11.87
N VAL A 253 -1.25 -3.29 12.60
CA VAL A 253 -0.16 -2.79 13.46
C VAL A 253 0.21 -3.83 14.50
N LEU A 254 1.51 -4.11 14.60
CA LEU A 254 2.10 -4.98 15.61
C LEU A 254 2.39 -4.18 16.87
N ASN A 255 2.18 -4.80 18.03
CA ASN A 255 2.34 -4.10 19.32
C ASN A 255 2.98 -5.00 20.40
N PRO A 256 4.13 -5.66 20.10
CA PRO A 256 4.79 -6.50 21.10
C PRO A 256 5.35 -5.63 22.25
N LEU A 257 5.00 -5.99 23.48
CA LEU A 257 5.44 -5.28 24.71
C LEU A 257 5.19 -3.76 24.66
N GLY A 258 4.08 -3.33 24.02
CA GLY A 258 3.69 -1.92 23.96
C GLY A 258 4.40 -1.08 22.89
N VAL A 259 5.28 -1.66 22.08
CA VAL A 259 5.96 -0.95 20.98
C VAL A 259 5.20 -1.17 19.67
N ARG A 260 4.53 -0.14 19.18
CA ARG A 260 3.74 -0.18 17.94
C ARG A 260 4.63 0.05 16.72
N PHE A 261 4.52 -0.83 15.72
CA PHE A 261 5.16 -0.67 14.42
C PHE A 261 4.33 -1.31 13.29
N GLY A 262 4.57 -0.90 12.06
CA GLY A 262 3.85 -1.41 10.89
C GLY A 262 4.53 -2.62 10.27
N SER A 263 3.74 -3.56 9.71
CA SER A 263 4.25 -4.72 8.97
C SER A 263 5.15 -4.33 7.78
N ALA A 264 4.91 -3.15 7.18
CA ALA A 264 5.72 -2.62 6.09
C ALA A 264 7.21 -2.47 6.45
N GLU A 265 7.53 -2.21 7.72
CA GLU A 265 8.92 -2.08 8.18
C GLU A 265 9.68 -3.41 8.02
N ILE A 266 9.02 -4.53 8.34
CA ILE A 266 9.58 -5.87 8.12
C ILE A 266 9.68 -6.20 6.63
N TYR A 267 8.65 -5.87 5.83
CA TYR A 267 8.65 -6.14 4.38
C TYR A 267 9.77 -5.39 3.66
N ASN A 268 10.06 -4.17 4.05
CA ASN A 268 11.17 -3.39 3.49
C ASN A 268 12.53 -4.06 3.74
N ILE A 269 12.74 -4.62 4.94
CA ILE A 269 13.96 -5.38 5.27
C ILE A 269 14.07 -6.63 4.37
N LEU A 270 12.98 -7.38 4.22
CA LEU A 270 12.98 -8.59 3.40
C LEU A 270 13.27 -8.30 1.94
N LEU A 271 12.62 -7.29 1.38
CA LEU A 271 12.84 -6.90 0.00
C LEU A 271 14.28 -6.45 -0.25
N LYS A 272 14.83 -5.65 0.67
CA LYS A 272 16.19 -5.08 0.55
C LYS A 272 17.29 -6.14 0.65
N HIS A 273 17.14 -7.13 1.54
CA HIS A 273 18.24 -8.05 1.89
C HIS A 273 18.01 -9.49 1.44
N PHE A 274 16.76 -9.89 1.20
CA PHE A 274 16.37 -11.27 0.95
C PHE A 274 15.46 -11.43 -0.28
N GLY A 275 15.34 -10.40 -1.12
CA GLY A 275 14.44 -10.38 -2.28
C GLY A 275 14.75 -11.43 -3.35
N SER A 276 15.94 -12.03 -3.36
CA SER A 276 16.28 -13.16 -4.22
C SER A 276 15.74 -14.50 -3.69
N GLU A 277 15.76 -14.68 -2.35
CA GLU A 277 15.36 -15.93 -1.71
C GLU A 277 13.86 -15.95 -1.35
N VAL A 278 13.30 -14.77 -0.99
CA VAL A 278 11.92 -14.59 -0.53
C VAL A 278 11.11 -13.88 -1.60
N GLU A 279 10.14 -14.60 -2.20
CA GLU A 279 9.21 -14.06 -3.20
C GLU A 279 8.22 -13.06 -2.58
N ASP A 280 7.69 -13.43 -1.39
CA ASP A 280 6.74 -12.58 -0.66
C ASP A 280 6.73 -12.97 0.82
N ALA A 281 6.15 -12.12 1.68
CA ALA A 281 6.05 -12.39 3.11
C ALA A 281 4.77 -11.83 3.71
N LEU A 282 4.33 -12.41 4.83
CA LEU A 282 3.20 -11.93 5.61
C LEU A 282 3.58 -11.88 7.09
N CYS A 283 3.48 -10.68 7.68
CA CYS A 283 3.83 -10.43 9.07
C CYS A 283 2.59 -10.01 9.85
N VAL A 284 2.28 -10.73 10.93
CA VAL A 284 1.11 -10.45 11.77
C VAL A 284 1.43 -10.61 13.24
N GLY A 285 0.69 -9.89 14.08
CA GLY A 285 0.71 -10.06 15.53
C GLY A 285 -0.30 -11.12 15.97
N ARG A 286 0.15 -12.15 16.66
CA ARG A 286 -0.72 -13.13 17.32
C ARG A 286 -0.89 -12.78 18.78
N LYS A 287 -2.14 -12.68 19.23
CA LYS A 287 -2.49 -12.56 20.64
C LYS A 287 -3.78 -13.33 20.92
N ARG A 288 -3.64 -14.49 21.54
CA ARG A 288 -4.76 -15.32 22.00
C ARG A 288 -5.19 -14.90 23.40
N ALA A 289 -6.33 -15.36 23.85
CA ALA A 289 -6.82 -15.06 25.20
C ALA A 289 -5.87 -15.52 26.33
N SER A 290 -5.08 -16.57 26.06
CA SER A 290 -4.06 -17.12 26.99
C SER A 290 -2.73 -16.38 26.94
N ASP A 291 -2.48 -15.56 25.91
CA ASP A 291 -1.18 -14.91 25.70
C ASP A 291 -1.07 -13.64 26.56
N THR A 292 0.04 -13.50 27.27
CA THR A 292 0.32 -12.29 28.07
C THR A 292 0.59 -11.08 27.19
N ASP A 293 1.18 -11.29 26.01
CA ASP A 293 1.55 -10.24 25.08
C ASP A 293 1.37 -10.67 23.62
N GLU A 294 1.49 -9.71 22.70
CA GLU A 294 1.44 -9.99 21.27
C GLU A 294 2.76 -10.59 20.78
N THR A 295 2.67 -11.67 20.03
CA THR A 295 3.80 -12.37 19.41
C THR A 295 3.87 -12.05 17.94
N VAL A 296 5.03 -11.58 17.47
CA VAL A 296 5.28 -11.30 16.05
C VAL A 296 5.53 -12.60 15.30
N VAL A 297 4.71 -12.87 14.30
CA VAL A 297 4.79 -14.07 13.44
C VAL A 297 5.03 -13.60 11.99
N LEU A 298 6.05 -14.18 11.36
CA LEU A 298 6.44 -13.90 10.00
C LEU A 298 6.36 -15.18 9.17
N PHE A 299 5.57 -15.15 8.12
CA PHE A 299 5.50 -16.20 7.09
C PHE A 299 6.22 -15.78 5.84
N LEU A 300 6.99 -16.70 5.27
CA LEU A 300 7.79 -16.48 4.07
C LEU A 300 7.28 -17.38 2.94
N LYS A 301 6.98 -16.79 1.79
CA LYS A 301 6.81 -17.51 0.54
C LYS A 301 8.16 -17.50 -0.18
N MET A 302 8.75 -18.66 -0.34
CA MET A 302 10.08 -18.78 -0.92
C MET A 302 10.05 -18.63 -2.44
N THR A 303 11.08 -18.00 -3.01
CA THR A 303 11.30 -17.96 -4.45
C THR A 303 11.59 -19.37 -4.98
N LYS A 304 11.05 -19.68 -6.16
CA LYS A 304 11.27 -21.01 -6.77
C LYS A 304 12.76 -21.32 -6.91
N GLY A 305 13.15 -22.48 -6.36
CA GLY A 305 14.55 -22.93 -6.32
C GLY A 305 15.27 -22.60 -5.02
N TYR A 306 14.65 -21.87 -4.11
CA TYR A 306 15.14 -21.65 -2.76
C TYR A 306 14.28 -22.40 -1.75
N SER A 307 14.87 -22.78 -0.63
CA SER A 307 14.18 -23.47 0.48
C SER A 307 14.35 -22.69 1.76
N PHE A 308 13.33 -22.72 2.59
CA PHE A 308 13.41 -22.18 3.96
C PHE A 308 14.38 -23.04 4.79
N THR A 309 15.26 -22.38 5.54
CA THR A 309 16.15 -23.02 6.49
C THR A 309 16.20 -22.26 7.82
N PRO A 310 16.54 -22.94 8.93
CA PRO A 310 16.77 -22.28 10.21
C PRO A 310 17.83 -21.17 10.13
N GLU A 311 18.86 -21.36 9.33
CA GLU A 311 19.94 -20.37 9.11
C GLU A 311 19.42 -19.09 8.43
N LEU A 312 18.52 -19.23 7.46
CA LEU A 312 17.86 -18.09 6.84
C LEU A 312 17.01 -17.33 7.86
N ALA A 313 16.24 -18.05 8.70
CA ALA A 313 15.46 -17.43 9.75
C ALA A 313 16.33 -16.62 10.74
N GLU A 314 17.47 -17.19 11.16
CA GLU A 314 18.41 -16.48 12.04
C GLU A 314 19.06 -15.26 11.36
N LYS A 315 19.41 -15.35 10.08
CA LYS A 315 19.89 -14.18 9.32
C LYS A 315 18.84 -13.07 9.28
N ILE A 316 17.57 -13.41 9.01
CA ILE A 316 16.47 -12.45 9.00
C ILE A 316 16.33 -11.81 10.38
N ARG A 317 16.30 -12.59 11.48
CA ARG A 317 16.26 -12.04 12.86
C ARG A 317 17.42 -11.10 13.13
N GLY A 318 18.62 -11.48 12.71
CA GLY A 318 19.83 -10.65 12.88
C GLY A 318 19.74 -9.31 12.15
N VAL A 319 19.27 -9.31 10.90
CA VAL A 319 19.12 -8.07 10.10
C VAL A 319 18.01 -7.18 10.69
N VAL A 320 16.86 -7.76 11.01
CA VAL A 320 15.74 -7.02 11.64
C VAL A 320 16.17 -6.37 12.95
N ARG A 321 16.90 -7.10 13.81
CA ARG A 321 17.41 -6.54 15.06
C ARG A 321 18.37 -5.38 14.85
N ARG A 322 19.24 -5.47 13.86
CA ARG A 322 20.26 -4.46 13.56
C ARG A 322 19.69 -3.20 12.92
N GLU A 323 18.78 -3.36 11.95
CA GLU A 323 18.28 -2.24 11.17
C GLU A 323 17.00 -1.60 11.74
N LEU A 324 16.26 -2.31 12.55
CA LEU A 324 15.07 -1.79 13.24
C LEU A 324 15.26 -1.81 14.76
N SER A 325 14.83 -2.87 15.43
CA SER A 325 15.07 -3.05 16.87
C SER A 325 14.79 -4.47 17.32
N ALA A 326 15.17 -4.81 18.57
CA ALA A 326 14.85 -6.11 19.17
C ALA A 326 13.34 -6.38 19.25
N ARG A 327 12.47 -5.36 19.28
CA ARG A 327 11.00 -5.48 19.35
C ARG A 327 10.37 -5.87 18.02
N HIS A 328 11.05 -5.59 16.91
CA HIS A 328 10.61 -5.98 15.58
C HIS A 328 10.93 -7.43 15.23
N VAL A 329 11.83 -8.07 16.01
CA VAL A 329 12.30 -9.42 15.69
C VAL A 329 11.16 -10.42 15.80
N PRO A 330 10.81 -11.15 14.70
CA PRO A 330 9.76 -12.15 14.76
C PRO A 330 10.13 -13.30 15.67
N SER A 331 9.20 -13.67 16.56
CA SER A 331 9.35 -14.85 17.43
C SER A 331 9.22 -16.14 16.63
N PHE A 332 8.31 -16.15 15.66
CA PHE A 332 8.14 -17.25 14.71
C PHE A 332 8.45 -16.76 13.30
N ILE A 333 9.28 -17.52 12.60
CA ILE A 333 9.52 -17.38 11.15
C ILE A 333 9.32 -18.76 10.56
N ASP A 334 8.42 -18.87 9.59
CA ASP A 334 8.10 -20.15 8.97
C ASP A 334 7.80 -20.00 7.49
N GLU A 335 7.98 -21.05 6.70
CA GLU A 335 7.60 -21.08 5.29
C GLU A 335 6.09 -21.30 5.16
N CYS A 336 5.44 -20.54 4.27
CA CYS A 336 4.04 -20.76 3.90
C CYS A 336 3.93 -21.16 2.42
N GLN A 337 2.86 -21.89 2.09
CA GLN A 337 2.61 -22.32 0.71
C GLN A 337 2.23 -21.13 -0.19
N ASP A 338 1.38 -20.23 0.32
CA ASP A 338 0.97 -19.03 -0.39
C ASP A 338 0.51 -17.94 0.60
N ILE A 339 0.50 -16.71 0.14
CA ILE A 339 0.04 -15.55 0.92
C ILE A 339 -1.34 -15.14 0.43
N PRO A 340 -2.35 -15.03 1.32
CA PRO A 340 -3.68 -14.62 0.92
C PRO A 340 -3.68 -13.18 0.42
N VAL A 341 -4.18 -13.00 -0.81
CA VAL A 341 -4.27 -11.70 -1.47
C VAL A 341 -5.67 -11.46 -2.00
N THR A 342 -6.04 -10.19 -2.11
CA THR A 342 -7.24 -9.81 -2.86
C THR A 342 -7.01 -9.95 -4.35
N THR A 343 -8.09 -9.92 -5.16
CA THR A 343 -8.04 -9.92 -6.62
C THR A 343 -7.13 -8.82 -7.22
N ASN A 344 -6.84 -7.79 -6.45
CA ASN A 344 -5.94 -6.69 -6.81
C ASN A 344 -4.52 -6.82 -6.20
N GLY A 345 -4.16 -7.99 -5.67
CA GLY A 345 -2.85 -8.29 -5.12
C GLY A 345 -2.54 -7.69 -3.75
N LYS A 346 -3.53 -7.19 -3.01
CA LYS A 346 -3.33 -6.69 -1.63
C LYS A 346 -3.31 -7.85 -0.65
N LYS A 347 -2.34 -7.89 0.25
CA LYS A 347 -2.25 -8.89 1.34
C LYS A 347 -3.45 -8.80 2.28
N VAL A 348 -3.96 -9.95 2.67
CA VAL A 348 -5.12 -10.06 3.58
C VAL A 348 -4.63 -10.40 5.00
N GLU A 349 -3.80 -9.52 5.56
CA GLU A 349 -3.17 -9.68 6.89
C GLU A 349 -4.21 -9.89 7.99
N GLY A 350 -5.28 -9.11 7.99
CA GLY A 350 -6.32 -9.16 9.03
C GLY A 350 -7.05 -10.50 9.12
N ALA A 351 -7.19 -11.24 8.01
CA ALA A 351 -7.77 -12.58 8.04
C ALA A 351 -6.81 -13.58 8.74
N VAL A 352 -5.52 -13.54 8.35
CA VAL A 352 -4.51 -14.42 8.98
C VAL A 352 -4.34 -14.08 10.46
N LYS A 353 -4.26 -12.79 10.81
CA LYS A 353 -4.21 -12.36 12.22
C LYS A 353 -5.36 -12.96 13.05
N LYS A 354 -6.59 -12.87 12.55
CA LYS A 354 -7.77 -13.44 13.22
C LYS A 354 -7.64 -14.96 13.40
N ILE A 355 -7.23 -15.68 12.36
CA ILE A 355 -7.01 -17.14 12.40
C ILE A 355 -5.99 -17.48 13.50
N LEU A 356 -4.84 -16.79 13.52
CA LEU A 356 -3.79 -17.04 14.51
C LEU A 356 -4.23 -16.71 15.94
N CYS A 357 -5.16 -15.77 16.09
CA CYS A 357 -5.76 -15.43 17.39
C CYS A 357 -6.92 -16.37 17.80
N GLY A 358 -7.23 -17.41 17.02
CA GLY A 358 -8.30 -18.36 17.32
C GLY A 358 -9.71 -17.86 17.02
N LEU A 359 -9.84 -16.85 16.13
CA LEU A 359 -11.11 -16.27 15.73
C LEU A 359 -11.59 -16.84 14.39
N ASP A 360 -12.90 -17.03 14.27
CA ASP A 360 -13.50 -17.44 13.00
C ASP A 360 -13.38 -16.36 11.92
N VAL A 361 -12.94 -16.78 10.73
CA VAL A 361 -12.84 -15.92 9.55
C VAL A 361 -13.81 -16.41 8.48
N LYS A 362 -14.79 -15.58 8.15
CA LYS A 362 -15.59 -15.74 6.94
C LYS A 362 -14.81 -15.15 5.77
N THR A 363 -14.45 -15.99 4.82
CA THR A 363 -13.80 -15.54 3.58
C THR A 363 -14.74 -14.67 2.77
N SER A 364 -14.22 -13.53 2.31
CA SER A 364 -14.93 -12.67 1.36
C SER A 364 -14.60 -13.11 -0.07
N ALA A 365 -15.55 -12.96 -0.98
CA ALA A 365 -15.34 -13.20 -2.42
C ALA A 365 -14.22 -12.33 -3.05
N SER A 366 -13.71 -11.36 -2.31
CA SER A 366 -12.58 -10.51 -2.75
C SER A 366 -11.20 -11.13 -2.54
N VAL A 367 -11.10 -12.28 -1.84
CA VAL A 367 -9.82 -12.99 -1.65
C VAL A 367 -9.62 -13.94 -2.84
N ALA A 368 -8.56 -13.72 -3.61
CA ALA A 368 -8.32 -14.42 -4.88
C ALA A 368 -7.90 -15.88 -4.67
N ASN A 369 -7.21 -16.18 -3.58
CA ASN A 369 -6.66 -17.49 -3.24
C ASN A 369 -7.07 -17.89 -1.81
N ALA A 370 -8.36 -17.86 -1.53
CA ALA A 370 -8.91 -18.09 -0.18
C ALA A 370 -8.57 -19.47 0.40
N GLU A 371 -8.34 -20.45 -0.45
CA GLU A 371 -7.94 -21.81 -0.10
C GLU A 371 -6.63 -21.87 0.70
N CYS A 372 -5.72 -20.92 0.49
CA CYS A 372 -4.47 -20.87 1.26
C CYS A 372 -4.68 -20.60 2.75
N LEU A 373 -5.85 -20.06 3.16
CA LEU A 373 -6.16 -19.80 4.56
C LEU A 373 -6.28 -21.09 5.39
N ASP A 374 -6.56 -22.22 4.76
CA ASP A 374 -6.63 -23.51 5.46
C ASP A 374 -5.26 -23.91 6.02
N TRP A 375 -4.18 -23.65 5.28
CA TRP A 375 -2.82 -23.86 5.77
C TRP A 375 -2.53 -23.04 7.06
N TYR A 376 -2.98 -21.78 7.11
CA TYR A 376 -2.81 -20.95 8.31
C TYR A 376 -3.64 -21.44 9.51
N ARG A 377 -4.82 -22.02 9.28
CA ARG A 377 -5.62 -22.68 10.34
C ARG A 377 -4.88 -23.89 10.90
N GLU A 378 -4.33 -24.74 10.03
CA GLU A 378 -3.53 -25.88 10.46
C GLU A 378 -2.27 -25.45 11.21
N TRP A 379 -1.59 -24.43 10.71
CA TRP A 379 -0.43 -23.87 11.39
C TRP A 379 -0.80 -23.34 12.79
N ALA A 380 -1.88 -22.59 12.90
CA ALA A 380 -2.36 -22.04 14.17
C ALA A 380 -2.75 -23.12 15.19
N ASN A 381 -3.23 -24.28 14.75
CA ASN A 381 -3.57 -25.41 15.62
C ASN A 381 -2.31 -26.16 16.14
N ARG A 382 -1.19 -26.06 15.40
CA ARG A 382 0.08 -26.71 15.80
C ARG A 382 0.94 -25.85 16.73
N HIS A 383 0.75 -24.55 16.73
CA HIS A 383 1.57 -23.54 17.44
C HIS A 383 0.71 -22.70 18.39
#